data_bdf91edafe14d5eb9144de398d202bc4
#
_entry.id   bdf91edafe14d5eb9144de398d202bc4
#
_cell.length_a   1.000
_cell.length_b   1.000
_cell.length_c   1.000
_cell.angle_alpha   90.00
_cell.angle_beta   90.00
_cell.angle_gamma   90.00
#
_symmetry.space_group_name_H-M   'P 1'
#
loop_
_entity.id
_entity.type
_entity.pdbx_description
1 polymer ?
#
loop_
_entity_poly.entity_id
_entity_poly.type
_entity_poly.pdbx_seq_one_letter_code
_entity_poly.pdbx_strand_id
1 'polypeptide(L)'
;IQSVAYDEEKPVAIVLVDESASVLARTDATTADTLNAWSDALVQDLSQRGLEVERYGFAGELRPIVEADSVFSWDGAQTNLNAAIRTLAPRIENRNVAGIVLASDGLINRGASPVYGVQWPNLPVWTVGLGDTTAVRDRWINTVKHNAVAYLGNAFPVQAFAESQGMEGQTGKLEVIHNGSIVAS
;
A
#
# COMPACT_ATOMS: atom_id res chain seq x y z
N ILE A 1 41.81 17.06 -34.54
CA ILE A 1 41.58 16.14 -33.42
C ILE A 1 40.25 16.55 -32.82
N GLN A 2 39.23 15.72 -33.02
CA GLN A 2 37.92 15.91 -32.41
C GLN A 2 37.96 15.23 -31.03
N SER A 3 37.96 16.00 -29.93
CA SER A 3 37.78 15.45 -28.61
C SER A 3 36.29 15.20 -28.39
N VAL A 4 35.89 13.95 -28.22
CA VAL A 4 34.54 13.58 -27.76
C VAL A 4 34.57 13.64 -26.24
N ALA A 5 33.88 14.60 -25.65
CA ALA A 5 33.62 14.61 -24.22
C ALA A 5 32.44 13.65 -23.95
N TYR A 6 32.65 12.62 -23.18
CA TYR A 6 31.57 11.79 -22.66
C TYR A 6 31.11 12.44 -21.37
N ASP A 7 29.87 12.90 -21.34
CA ASP A 7 29.20 13.28 -20.09
C ASP A 7 28.62 12.00 -19.51
N GLU A 8 29.11 11.60 -18.35
CA GLU A 8 28.68 10.35 -17.71
C GLU A 8 27.38 10.64 -16.95
N GLU A 9 26.25 10.24 -17.52
CA GLU A 9 24.95 10.41 -16.90
C GLU A 9 24.88 9.59 -15.59
N LYS A 10 24.68 10.27 -14.46
CA LYS A 10 24.55 9.61 -13.16
C LYS A 10 23.32 8.70 -13.15
N PRO A 11 23.45 7.49 -12.59
CA PRO A 11 22.29 6.62 -12.46
C PRO A 11 21.29 7.20 -11.46
N VAL A 12 20.00 7.08 -11.80
CA VAL A 12 18.88 7.62 -10.99
C VAL A 12 18.27 6.51 -10.16
N ALA A 13 18.10 6.73 -8.86
CA ALA A 13 17.30 5.90 -7.99
C ALA A 13 15.91 6.54 -7.80
N ILE A 14 14.86 5.76 -7.99
CA ILE A 14 13.48 6.20 -7.76
C ILE A 14 13.04 5.73 -6.36
N VAL A 15 12.60 6.66 -5.53
CA VAL A 15 12.00 6.35 -4.21
C VAL A 15 10.50 6.63 -4.30
N LEU A 16 9.70 5.57 -4.23
CA LEU A 16 8.25 5.59 -4.36
C LEU A 16 7.61 5.22 -3.03
N VAL A 17 6.92 6.16 -2.39
CA VAL A 17 6.37 6.02 -1.04
C VAL A 17 4.84 6.10 -1.07
N ASP A 18 4.21 5.12 -0.48
CA ASP A 18 2.77 5.11 -0.23
C ASP A 18 2.42 6.13 0.85
N GLU A 19 1.72 7.19 0.47
CA GLU A 19 1.27 8.26 1.37
C GLU A 19 -0.23 8.16 1.69
N SER A 20 -0.80 6.95 1.56
CA SER A 20 -2.18 6.73 1.95
C SER A 20 -2.36 6.74 3.46
N ALA A 21 -3.56 7.11 3.91
CA ALA A 21 -3.89 7.18 5.33
C ALA A 21 -3.78 5.82 6.06
N SER A 22 -3.82 4.70 5.34
CA SER A 22 -3.67 3.36 5.93
C SER A 22 -2.30 3.15 6.55
N VAL A 23 -1.24 3.74 6.00
CA VAL A 23 0.15 3.62 6.50
C VAL A 23 0.25 4.09 7.96
N LEU A 24 -0.50 5.15 8.31
CA LEU A 24 -0.51 5.71 9.68
C LEU A 24 -1.70 5.26 10.53
N ALA A 25 -2.62 4.46 10.00
CA ALA A 25 -3.91 4.16 10.65
C ALA A 25 -3.79 3.50 12.04
N ARG A 26 -2.65 2.90 12.37
CA ARG A 26 -2.40 2.16 13.63
C ARG A 26 -1.09 2.55 14.29
N THR A 27 -0.57 3.71 13.95
CA THR A 27 0.70 4.21 14.45
C THR A 27 0.47 5.41 15.35
N ASP A 28 1.51 5.82 16.08
CA ASP A 28 1.45 7.03 16.89
C ASP A 28 1.68 8.29 16.04
N ALA A 29 1.46 9.46 16.64
CA ALA A 29 1.59 10.75 15.96
C ALA A 29 3.02 11.05 15.48
N THR A 30 4.04 10.34 15.97
CA THR A 30 5.45 10.58 15.62
C THR A 30 5.90 9.76 14.42
N THR A 31 5.07 8.80 13.99
CA THR A 31 5.45 7.89 12.88
C THR A 31 5.59 8.63 11.56
N ALA A 32 4.74 9.61 11.27
CA ALA A 32 4.86 10.43 10.06
C ALA A 32 6.22 11.13 9.98
N ASP A 33 6.66 11.75 11.07
CA ASP A 33 7.97 12.42 11.14
C ASP A 33 9.11 11.41 10.99
N THR A 34 8.97 10.23 11.60
CA THR A 34 9.97 9.16 11.50
C THR A 34 10.09 8.65 10.06
N LEU A 35 8.97 8.48 9.35
CA LEU A 35 8.97 8.04 7.95
C LEU A 35 9.53 9.11 7.01
N ASN A 36 9.23 10.38 7.25
CA ASN A 36 9.83 11.49 6.51
C ASN A 36 11.34 11.53 6.72
N ALA A 37 11.80 11.46 7.98
CA ALA A 37 13.22 11.42 8.32
C ALA A 37 13.93 10.20 7.71
N TRP A 38 13.30 9.03 7.70
CA TRP A 38 13.81 7.84 7.02
C TRP A 38 13.99 8.07 5.52
N SER A 39 13.00 8.68 4.87
CA SER A 39 13.08 8.98 3.43
C SER A 39 14.23 9.95 3.14
N ASP A 40 14.41 10.97 3.96
CA ASP A 40 15.50 11.94 3.79
C ASP A 40 16.88 11.29 4.02
N ALA A 41 17.02 10.44 5.02
CA ALA A 41 18.23 9.66 5.27
C ALA A 41 18.57 8.72 4.10
N LEU A 42 17.54 8.05 3.51
CA LEU A 42 17.72 7.21 2.34
C LEU A 42 18.21 8.01 1.13
N VAL A 43 17.63 9.19 0.89
CA VAL A 43 18.08 10.10 -0.19
C VAL A 43 19.54 10.50 0.02
N GLN A 44 19.91 10.84 1.24
CA GLN A 44 21.28 11.23 1.56
C GLN A 44 22.27 10.07 1.33
N ASP A 45 21.95 8.85 1.78
CA ASP A 45 22.82 7.68 1.59
C ASP A 45 23.00 7.34 0.11
N LEU A 46 21.91 7.30 -0.66
CA LEU A 46 21.96 7.03 -2.09
C LEU A 46 22.76 8.11 -2.85
N SER A 47 22.58 9.38 -2.48
CA SER A 47 23.32 10.49 -3.09
C SER A 47 24.82 10.41 -2.78
N GLN A 48 25.22 10.04 -1.57
CA GLN A 48 26.61 9.81 -1.19
C GLN A 48 27.25 8.66 -1.98
N ARG A 49 26.45 7.70 -2.44
CA ARG A 49 26.87 6.60 -3.32
C ARG A 49 26.94 6.98 -4.80
N GLY A 50 26.68 8.24 -5.14
CA GLY A 50 26.78 8.76 -6.51
C GLY A 50 25.52 8.63 -7.34
N LEU A 51 24.39 8.25 -6.74
CA LEU A 51 23.11 8.21 -7.44
C LEU A 51 22.43 9.60 -7.38
N GLU A 52 21.71 9.93 -8.44
CA GLU A 52 20.67 10.96 -8.40
C GLU A 52 19.40 10.33 -7.82
N VAL A 53 18.66 11.05 -6.98
CA VAL A 53 17.46 10.47 -6.34
C VAL A 53 16.24 11.29 -6.65
N GLU A 54 15.22 10.63 -7.18
CA GLU A 54 13.90 11.21 -7.40
C GLU A 54 12.89 10.59 -6.44
N ARG A 55 12.17 11.43 -5.71
CA ARG A 55 11.14 11.00 -4.76
C ARG A 55 9.74 11.21 -5.33
N TYR A 56 8.89 10.24 -5.09
CA TYR A 56 7.48 10.28 -5.42
C TYR A 56 6.64 9.75 -4.27
N GLY A 57 5.56 10.47 -3.93
CA GLY A 57 4.46 9.94 -3.14
C GLY A 57 3.40 9.35 -4.06
N PHE A 58 2.71 8.32 -3.61
CA PHE A 58 1.53 7.83 -4.30
C PHE A 58 0.41 7.46 -3.32
N ALA A 59 -0.80 7.73 -3.75
CA ALA A 59 -2.03 7.29 -3.10
C ALA A 59 -3.04 6.95 -4.21
N GLY A 60 -4.01 7.80 -4.51
CA GLY A 60 -4.84 7.67 -5.73
C GLY A 60 -4.07 7.92 -7.02
N GLU A 61 -3.09 8.82 -6.97
CA GLU A 61 -2.26 9.28 -8.08
C GLU A 61 -0.79 9.39 -7.64
N LEU A 62 0.11 9.54 -8.62
CA LEU A 62 1.54 9.76 -8.41
C LEU A 62 1.83 11.26 -8.24
N ARG A 63 2.52 11.63 -7.16
CA ARG A 63 2.94 13.00 -6.86
C ARG A 63 4.47 13.09 -6.73
N PRO A 64 5.16 13.93 -7.52
CA PRO A 64 6.58 14.16 -7.35
C PRO A 64 6.85 14.98 -6.08
N ILE A 65 7.93 14.66 -5.38
CA ILE A 65 8.45 15.40 -4.23
C ILE A 65 9.71 16.14 -4.68
N VAL A 66 9.56 17.40 -5.08
CA VAL A 66 10.63 18.16 -5.77
C VAL A 66 11.37 19.16 -4.89
N GLU A 67 10.84 19.53 -3.75
CA GLU A 67 11.46 20.49 -2.83
C GLU A 67 12.00 19.81 -1.58
N ALA A 68 13.10 20.33 -1.03
CA ALA A 68 13.73 19.77 0.16
C ALA A 68 12.80 19.75 1.38
N ASP A 69 11.85 20.69 1.44
CA ASP A 69 10.86 20.80 2.51
C ASP A 69 9.52 20.11 2.17
N SER A 70 9.43 19.46 1.02
CA SER A 70 8.22 18.72 0.64
C SER A 70 8.17 17.39 1.37
N VAL A 71 7.18 17.24 2.23
CA VAL A 71 6.91 16.03 3.00
C VAL A 71 5.78 15.21 2.36
N PHE A 72 5.68 13.95 2.73
CA PHE A 72 4.55 13.10 2.35
C PHE A 72 3.29 13.54 3.12
N SER A 73 2.14 13.50 2.47
CA SER A 73 0.89 14.02 3.05
C SER A 73 0.23 13.07 4.03
N TRP A 74 0.39 11.76 3.84
CA TRP A 74 -0.17 10.67 4.65
C TRP A 74 -1.69 10.70 4.83
N ASP A 75 -2.41 11.35 3.92
CA ASP A 75 -3.87 11.55 3.99
C ASP A 75 -4.63 10.95 2.79
N GLY A 76 -3.92 10.23 1.92
CA GLY A 76 -4.50 9.64 0.74
C GLY A 76 -5.59 8.62 1.07
N ALA A 77 -6.80 8.84 0.54
CA ALA A 77 -7.96 7.96 0.78
C ALA A 77 -7.90 6.62 0.03
N GLN A 78 -6.97 6.47 -0.90
CA GLN A 78 -6.85 5.30 -1.78
C GLN A 78 -5.38 4.96 -1.98
N THR A 79 -5.11 3.66 -2.23
CA THR A 79 -3.79 3.16 -2.60
C THR A 79 -3.88 2.49 -3.96
N ASN A 80 -3.42 3.18 -5.01
CA ASN A 80 -3.48 2.73 -6.40
C ASN A 80 -2.07 2.62 -7.01
N LEU A 81 -1.35 1.58 -6.64
CA LEU A 81 0.01 1.34 -7.13
C LEU A 81 0.05 1.18 -8.65
N ASN A 82 -0.99 0.58 -9.25
CA ASN A 82 -1.06 0.42 -10.71
C ASN A 82 -1.07 1.78 -11.44
N ALA A 83 -1.85 2.75 -10.96
CA ALA A 83 -1.86 4.09 -11.55
C ALA A 83 -0.51 4.79 -11.35
N ALA A 84 0.11 4.64 -10.18
CA ALA A 84 1.42 5.20 -9.89
C ALA A 84 2.49 4.67 -10.87
N ILE A 85 2.59 3.36 -11.03
CA ILE A 85 3.57 2.73 -11.95
C ILE A 85 3.29 3.13 -13.41
N ARG A 86 2.05 3.14 -13.85
CA ARG A 86 1.70 3.59 -15.22
C ARG A 86 2.08 5.04 -15.49
N THR A 87 2.00 5.91 -14.49
CA THR A 87 2.40 7.32 -14.60
C THR A 87 3.91 7.49 -14.52
N LEU A 88 4.59 6.63 -13.74
CA LEU A 88 6.05 6.64 -13.57
C LEU A 88 6.77 6.07 -14.80
N ALA A 89 6.28 4.97 -15.38
CA ALA A 89 6.95 4.23 -16.44
C ALA A 89 7.44 5.11 -17.62
N PRO A 90 6.61 5.99 -18.22
CA PRO A 90 7.08 6.86 -19.30
C PRO A 90 8.10 7.94 -18.86
N ARG A 91 8.18 8.26 -17.56
CA ARG A 91 9.14 9.23 -17.03
C ARG A 91 10.54 8.65 -16.85
N ILE A 92 10.63 7.33 -16.70
CA ILE A 92 11.90 6.61 -16.52
C ILE A 92 12.36 5.88 -17.78
N GLU A 93 11.51 5.81 -18.80
CA GLU A 93 11.86 5.23 -20.10
C GLU A 93 13.03 5.98 -20.74
N ASN A 94 13.99 5.24 -21.27
CA ASN A 94 15.23 5.75 -21.89
C ASN A 94 16.13 6.59 -20.96
N ARG A 95 16.01 6.43 -19.65
CA ARG A 95 16.89 7.06 -18.66
C ARG A 95 17.77 6.00 -17.99
N ASN A 96 18.92 6.43 -17.50
CA ASN A 96 19.82 5.57 -16.72
C ASN A 96 19.27 5.37 -15.28
N VAL A 97 18.21 4.55 -15.13
CA VAL A 97 17.60 4.27 -13.82
C VAL A 97 18.20 3.03 -13.20
N ALA A 98 18.79 3.18 -12.02
CA ALA A 98 19.39 2.09 -11.24
C ALA A 98 18.33 1.13 -10.68
N GLY A 99 17.17 1.66 -10.28
CA GLY A 99 16.07 0.87 -9.76
C GLY A 99 15.06 1.69 -8.96
N ILE A 100 14.09 0.99 -8.37
CA ILE A 100 12.96 1.57 -7.62
C ILE A 100 13.00 1.04 -6.19
N VAL A 101 12.94 1.93 -5.21
CA VAL A 101 12.63 1.60 -3.81
C VAL A 101 11.16 1.90 -3.60
N LEU A 102 10.36 0.87 -3.35
CA LEU A 102 8.93 0.96 -3.07
C LEU A 102 8.68 0.77 -1.58
N ALA A 103 8.16 1.80 -0.92
CA ALA A 103 7.74 1.74 0.47
C ALA A 103 6.21 1.80 0.57
N SER A 104 5.57 0.79 1.17
CA SER A 104 4.10 0.68 1.29
C SER A 104 3.73 -0.28 2.42
N ASP A 105 2.53 -0.15 2.98
CA ASP A 105 1.93 -1.13 3.90
C ASP A 105 1.33 -2.35 3.15
N GLY A 106 1.30 -2.32 1.82
CA GLY A 106 0.77 -3.39 0.97
C GLY A 106 -0.75 -3.43 0.88
N LEU A 107 -1.48 -2.51 1.52
CA LEU A 107 -2.94 -2.44 1.50
C LEU A 107 -3.44 -1.75 0.23
N ILE A 108 -3.33 -2.42 -0.92
CA ILE A 108 -3.80 -1.92 -2.20
C ILE A 108 -5.32 -2.05 -2.27
N ASN A 109 -6.04 -0.92 -2.24
CA ASN A 109 -7.50 -0.89 -2.25
C ASN A 109 -8.10 -0.41 -3.58
N ARG A 110 -7.26 -0.03 -4.55
CA ARG A 110 -7.70 0.39 -5.88
C ARG A 110 -6.73 -0.05 -6.97
N GLY A 111 -7.29 -0.31 -8.15
CA GLY A 111 -6.51 -0.75 -9.31
C GLY A 111 -6.29 -2.25 -9.37
N ALA A 112 -5.39 -2.67 -10.26
CA ALA A 112 -5.04 -4.07 -10.43
C ALA A 112 -4.08 -4.56 -9.34
N SER A 113 -4.11 -5.86 -9.05
CA SER A 113 -3.18 -6.50 -8.13
C SER A 113 -1.72 -6.20 -8.53
N PRO A 114 -0.86 -5.77 -7.59
CA PRO A 114 0.54 -5.50 -7.89
C PRO A 114 1.32 -6.73 -8.36
N VAL A 115 0.85 -7.93 -8.01
CA VAL A 115 1.52 -9.18 -8.36
C VAL A 115 1.20 -9.63 -9.80
N TYR A 116 -0.03 -9.41 -10.27
CA TYR A 116 -0.50 -9.98 -11.53
C TYR A 116 -0.96 -8.94 -12.55
N GLY A 117 -1.30 -7.74 -12.12
CA GLY A 117 -1.97 -6.75 -12.96
C GLY A 117 -1.17 -5.48 -13.21
N VAL A 118 -0.01 -5.31 -12.60
CA VAL A 118 0.88 -4.17 -12.82
C VAL A 118 1.98 -4.55 -13.81
N GLN A 119 2.13 -3.76 -14.85
CA GLN A 119 3.29 -3.86 -15.75
C GLN A 119 4.47 -3.13 -15.11
N TRP A 120 5.30 -3.85 -14.40
CA TRP A 120 6.52 -3.31 -13.82
C TRP A 120 7.54 -2.99 -14.91
N PRO A 121 8.26 -1.86 -14.80
CA PRO A 121 9.44 -1.63 -15.62
C PRO A 121 10.46 -2.77 -15.41
N ASN A 122 11.24 -3.06 -16.44
CA ASN A 122 12.30 -4.07 -16.33
C ASN A 122 13.52 -3.51 -15.56
N LEU A 123 13.29 -3.19 -14.29
CA LEU A 123 14.25 -2.61 -13.35
C LEU A 123 14.19 -3.35 -12.02
N PRO A 124 15.28 -3.38 -11.25
CA PRO A 124 15.25 -3.87 -9.87
C PRO A 124 14.26 -3.06 -9.03
N VAL A 125 13.45 -3.77 -8.23
CA VAL A 125 12.52 -3.17 -7.27
C VAL A 125 12.83 -3.72 -5.89
N TRP A 126 13.17 -2.84 -4.96
CA TRP A 126 13.33 -3.15 -3.54
C TRP A 126 12.11 -2.69 -2.78
N THR A 127 11.54 -3.55 -1.96
CA THR A 127 10.35 -3.22 -1.18
C THR A 127 10.69 -2.98 0.29
N VAL A 128 10.10 -1.94 0.86
CA VAL A 128 10.16 -1.61 2.28
C VAL A 128 8.74 -1.66 2.84
N GLY A 129 8.51 -2.55 3.81
CA GLY A 129 7.22 -2.64 4.50
C GLY A 129 7.05 -1.47 5.46
N LEU A 130 5.96 -0.72 5.29
CA LEU A 130 5.54 0.35 6.20
C LEU A 130 4.41 -0.13 7.11
N GLY A 131 4.13 0.63 8.17
CA GLY A 131 3.02 0.40 9.08
C GLY A 131 3.36 -0.52 10.26
N ASP A 132 2.35 -0.82 11.07
CA ASP A 132 2.47 -1.67 12.24
C ASP A 132 2.31 -3.15 11.85
N THR A 133 3.32 -3.95 12.15
CA THR A 133 3.31 -5.41 11.93
C THR A 133 2.72 -6.20 13.11
N THR A 134 2.23 -5.52 14.14
CA THR A 134 1.61 -6.17 15.29
C THR A 134 0.37 -6.93 14.83
N ALA A 135 0.30 -8.22 15.12
CA ALA A 135 -0.83 -9.05 14.74
C ALA A 135 -2.12 -8.51 15.37
N VAL A 136 -3.02 -8.05 14.51
CA VAL A 136 -4.32 -7.51 14.94
C VAL A 136 -5.19 -8.67 15.43
N ARG A 137 -5.77 -8.49 16.60
CA ARG A 137 -6.85 -9.37 17.06
C ARG A 137 -8.16 -8.89 16.43
N ASP A 138 -8.68 -9.66 15.52
CA ASP A 138 -9.91 -9.30 14.82
C ASP A 138 -10.80 -10.51 14.57
N ARG A 139 -12.09 -10.25 14.44
CA ARG A 139 -13.11 -11.22 14.01
C ARG A 139 -14.04 -10.57 13.02
N TRP A 140 -14.28 -11.24 11.92
CA TRP A 140 -15.19 -10.72 10.91
C TRP A 140 -16.04 -11.84 10.32
N ILE A 141 -17.19 -11.45 9.76
CA ILE A 141 -18.02 -12.34 8.94
C ILE A 141 -17.54 -12.22 7.52
N ASN A 142 -16.92 -13.29 6.99
CA ASN A 142 -16.40 -13.33 5.64
C ASN A 142 -17.54 -13.47 4.63
N THR A 143 -18.46 -14.40 4.87
CA THR A 143 -19.53 -14.70 3.94
C THR A 143 -20.79 -15.13 4.69
N VAL A 144 -21.95 -14.68 4.20
CA VAL A 144 -23.25 -15.19 4.63
C VAL A 144 -23.93 -15.84 3.42
N LYS A 145 -24.30 -17.13 3.56
CA LYS A 145 -25.05 -17.87 2.56
C LYS A 145 -26.47 -18.12 3.04
N HIS A 146 -27.42 -17.85 2.21
CA HIS A 146 -28.85 -18.11 2.46
C HIS A 146 -29.56 -18.44 1.13
N ASN A 147 -30.76 -19.02 1.21
CA ASN A 147 -31.57 -19.20 0.03
C ASN A 147 -32.10 -17.85 -0.48
N ALA A 148 -32.21 -17.70 -1.81
CA ALA A 148 -32.76 -16.50 -2.43
C ALA A 148 -34.28 -16.34 -2.17
N VAL A 149 -34.98 -17.44 -1.88
CA VAL A 149 -36.43 -17.47 -1.66
C VAL A 149 -36.70 -18.10 -0.29
N ALA A 150 -37.53 -17.44 0.50
CA ALA A 150 -38.06 -17.94 1.74
C ALA A 150 -39.58 -18.22 1.57
N TYR A 151 -40.02 -19.39 2.02
CA TYR A 151 -41.45 -19.74 2.03
C TYR A 151 -42.02 -19.57 3.43
N LEU A 152 -43.20 -18.99 3.50
CA LEU A 152 -43.88 -18.80 4.78
C LEU A 152 -44.12 -20.15 5.48
N GLY A 153 -43.76 -20.27 6.75
CA GLY A 153 -43.90 -21.47 7.54
C GLY A 153 -42.77 -22.50 7.41
N ASN A 154 -41.81 -22.29 6.53
CA ASN A 154 -40.66 -23.17 6.37
C ASN A 154 -39.42 -22.64 7.11
N ALA A 155 -38.57 -23.56 7.54
CA ALA A 155 -37.23 -23.21 8.06
C ALA A 155 -36.38 -22.55 6.95
N PHE A 156 -35.77 -21.44 7.24
CA PHE A 156 -34.89 -20.69 6.34
C PHE A 156 -33.44 -20.80 6.81
N PRO A 157 -32.62 -21.64 6.14
CA PRO A 157 -31.24 -21.83 6.57
C PRO A 157 -30.39 -20.60 6.24
N VAL A 158 -29.63 -20.16 7.22
CA VAL A 158 -28.59 -19.12 7.07
C VAL A 158 -27.28 -19.70 7.58
N GLN A 159 -26.23 -19.61 6.77
CA GLN A 159 -24.88 -20.01 7.13
C GLN A 159 -23.98 -18.77 7.14
N ALA A 160 -23.38 -18.47 8.27
CA ALA A 160 -22.37 -17.42 8.40
C ALA A 160 -20.99 -18.06 8.57
N PHE A 161 -20.04 -17.61 7.78
CA PHE A 161 -18.63 -17.99 7.88
C PHE A 161 -17.88 -16.85 8.57
N ALA A 162 -17.51 -17.09 9.82
CA ALA A 162 -16.72 -16.16 10.61
C ALA A 162 -15.24 -16.58 10.59
N GLU A 163 -14.37 -15.62 10.44
CA GLU A 163 -12.93 -15.77 10.55
C GLU A 163 -12.40 -14.97 11.72
N SER A 164 -11.27 -15.39 12.29
CA SER A 164 -10.60 -14.66 13.35
C SER A 164 -9.09 -14.71 13.15
N GLN A 165 -8.40 -13.64 13.55
CA GLN A 165 -6.96 -13.54 13.56
C GLN A 165 -6.47 -13.15 14.95
N GLY A 166 -5.45 -13.83 15.46
CA GLY A 166 -4.83 -13.54 16.75
C GLY A 166 -5.76 -13.75 17.96
N MET A 167 -6.80 -14.61 17.81
CA MET A 167 -7.81 -14.88 18.83
C MET A 167 -7.99 -16.39 19.09
N GLU A 168 -6.93 -17.16 18.90
CA GLU A 168 -6.92 -18.60 19.11
C GLU A 168 -7.32 -18.93 20.56
N GLY A 169 -8.21 -19.90 20.73
CA GLY A 169 -8.72 -20.32 22.04
C GLY A 169 -9.74 -19.37 22.68
N GLN A 170 -10.11 -18.28 22.02
CA GLN A 170 -11.17 -17.39 22.51
C GLN A 170 -12.54 -17.77 21.93
N THR A 171 -13.55 -17.80 22.80
CA THR A 171 -14.94 -18.04 22.40
C THR A 171 -15.55 -16.77 21.83
N GLY A 172 -16.29 -16.89 20.72
CA GLY A 172 -17.11 -15.82 20.14
C GLY A 172 -18.57 -16.22 20.12
N LYS A 173 -19.46 -15.24 20.17
CA LYS A 173 -20.90 -15.44 20.00
C LYS A 173 -21.32 -14.83 18.66
N LEU A 174 -22.03 -15.61 17.85
CA LEU A 174 -22.67 -15.16 16.63
C LEU A 174 -24.19 -15.07 16.90
N GLU A 175 -24.80 -13.96 16.57
CA GLU A 175 -26.23 -13.74 16.76
C GLU A 175 -26.89 -13.36 15.45
N VAL A 176 -28.05 -13.92 15.18
CA VAL A 176 -28.94 -13.51 14.10
C VAL A 176 -30.05 -12.64 14.69
N ILE A 177 -30.11 -11.40 14.22
CA ILE A 177 -31.08 -10.41 14.71
C ILE A 177 -32.10 -10.12 13.60
N HIS A 178 -33.37 -10.23 13.92
CA HIS A 178 -34.49 -9.87 13.05
C HIS A 178 -35.44 -8.90 13.76
N ASN A 179 -35.70 -7.73 13.17
CA ASN A 179 -36.53 -6.67 13.77
C ASN A 179 -36.13 -6.32 15.23
N GLY A 180 -34.83 -6.27 15.50
CA GLY A 180 -34.30 -5.93 16.85
C GLY A 180 -34.34 -7.08 17.87
N SER A 181 -34.80 -8.26 17.50
CA SER A 181 -34.84 -9.45 18.38
C SER A 181 -33.86 -10.52 17.90
N ILE A 182 -33.16 -11.16 18.84
CA ILE A 182 -32.27 -12.28 18.53
C ILE A 182 -33.15 -13.51 18.20
N VAL A 183 -32.99 -14.05 17.02
CA VAL A 183 -33.75 -15.21 16.52
C VAL A 183 -32.93 -16.51 16.54
N ALA A 184 -31.59 -16.39 16.56
CA ALA A 184 -30.66 -17.52 16.75
C ALA A 184 -29.32 -17.03 17.33
N SER A 185 -28.58 -17.91 18.00
CA SER A 185 -27.25 -17.63 18.56
C SER A 185 -26.44 -18.92 18.68
#